data_4eb0c42da75a5902194741331e9b5768
#
_entry.id   4eb0c42da75a5902194741331e9b5768
#
_cell.length_a   1.000
_cell.length_b   1.000
_cell.length_c   1.000
_cell.angle_alpha   90.00
_cell.angle_beta   90.00
_cell.angle_gamma   90.00
#
_symmetry.space_group_name_H-M   'P 1'
#
loop_
_entity.id
_entity.type
_entity.pdbx_description
1 polymer ?
#
loop_
_entity_poly.entity_id
_entity_poly.type
_entity_poly.pdbx_seq_one_letter_code
_entity_poly.pdbx_strand_id
1 'polypeptide(L)'
;MRFPVYTIFILLMLLGNGFAFYKMFTAKQEFFDQFPNLTETAFNIFRLLPIINIIALAGMLLMKPWAVYLIIACGIAVIAFDIYFGIGYHLYVAIPSTLILLFFIIKYWNEFK
;
A
#
# COMPACT_ATOMS: atom_id res chain seq x y z
N MET A 1 19.37 12.01 -8.52
CA MET A 1 18.54 10.97 -7.88
C MET A 1 19.42 10.12 -6.98
N ARG A 2 19.23 10.24 -5.70
CA ARG A 2 19.88 9.40 -4.68
C ARG A 2 19.13 8.09 -4.58
N PHE A 3 19.82 6.95 -4.60
CA PHE A 3 19.21 5.62 -4.56
C PHE A 3 18.20 5.41 -5.70
N PRO A 4 18.65 5.33 -6.96
CA PRO A 4 17.73 5.32 -8.10
C PRO A 4 16.77 4.14 -8.12
N VAL A 5 17.20 2.94 -7.77
CA VAL A 5 16.32 1.75 -7.76
C VAL A 5 15.23 1.90 -6.69
N TYR A 6 15.62 2.35 -5.50
CA TYR A 6 14.67 2.63 -4.42
C TYR A 6 13.64 3.67 -4.84
N THR A 7 14.09 4.78 -5.42
CA THR A 7 13.21 5.86 -5.86
C THR A 7 12.22 5.39 -6.91
N ILE A 8 12.69 4.64 -7.91
CA ILE A 8 11.82 4.09 -8.96
C ILE A 8 10.77 3.15 -8.35
N PHE A 9 11.19 2.29 -7.42
CA PHE A 9 10.27 1.36 -6.77
C PHE A 9 9.16 2.12 -6.00
N ILE A 10 9.54 3.15 -5.24
CA ILE A 10 8.57 3.96 -4.50
C ILE A 10 7.61 4.67 -5.46
N LEU A 11 8.11 5.22 -6.56
CA LEU A 11 7.26 5.86 -7.57
C LEU A 11 6.28 4.88 -8.20
N LEU A 12 6.72 3.65 -8.47
CA LEU A 12 5.82 2.61 -9.00
C LEU A 12 4.74 2.25 -7.98
N MET A 13 5.09 2.17 -6.70
CA MET A 13 4.10 1.93 -5.65
C MET A 13 3.09 3.09 -5.55
N LEU A 14 3.56 4.33 -5.70
CA LEU A 14 2.67 5.50 -5.73
C LEU A 14 1.67 5.41 -6.87
N LEU A 15 2.13 5.03 -8.07
CA LEU A 15 1.24 4.85 -9.23
C LEU A 15 0.23 3.74 -8.97
N GLY A 16 0.67 2.61 -8.41
CA GLY A 16 -0.22 1.50 -8.09
C GLY A 16 -1.28 1.87 -7.08
N ASN A 17 -0.92 2.59 -6.03
CA ASN A 17 -1.86 3.05 -5.02
C ASN A 17 -2.82 4.11 -5.57
N GLY A 18 -2.34 4.99 -6.45
CA GLY A 18 -3.19 5.97 -7.13
C GLY A 18 -4.23 5.29 -8.02
N PHE A 19 -3.80 4.27 -8.76
CA PHE A 19 -4.70 3.48 -9.59
C PHE A 19 -5.74 2.74 -8.75
N ALA A 20 -5.32 2.12 -7.64
CA ALA A 20 -6.23 1.43 -6.73
C ALA A 20 -7.28 2.39 -6.15
N PHE A 21 -6.85 3.58 -5.73
CA PHE A 21 -7.75 4.61 -5.25
C PHE A 21 -8.78 5.00 -6.31
N TYR A 22 -8.32 5.23 -7.54
CA TYR A 22 -9.19 5.55 -8.66
C TYR A 22 -10.23 4.45 -8.90
N LYS A 23 -9.81 3.19 -8.92
CA LYS A 23 -10.70 2.04 -9.15
C LYS A 23 -11.75 1.92 -8.04
N MET A 24 -11.37 2.20 -6.79
CA MET A 24 -12.30 2.10 -5.68
C MET A 24 -13.41 3.15 -5.73
N PHE A 25 -13.17 4.27 -6.41
CA PHE A 25 -14.20 5.30 -6.58
C PHE A 25 -15.01 5.13 -7.86
N THR A 26 -14.44 4.54 -8.89
CA THR A 26 -15.12 4.42 -10.20
C THR A 26 -15.72 3.02 -10.45
N ALA A 27 -15.22 1.99 -9.77
CA ALA A 27 -15.63 0.60 -9.95
C ALA A 27 -16.10 -0.02 -8.63
N LYS A 28 -16.74 0.76 -7.75
CA LYS A 28 -17.19 0.33 -6.43
C LYS A 28 -18.06 -0.93 -6.51
N GLN A 29 -19.01 -0.98 -7.45
CA GLN A 29 -19.92 -2.10 -7.57
C GLN A 29 -19.21 -3.41 -7.93
N GLU A 30 -18.14 -3.34 -8.72
CA GLU A 30 -17.34 -4.53 -9.05
C GLU A 30 -16.75 -5.17 -7.80
N PHE A 31 -16.30 -4.37 -6.82
CA PHE A 31 -15.78 -4.90 -5.57
C PHE A 31 -16.85 -5.64 -4.78
N PHE A 32 -18.06 -5.09 -4.69
CA PHE A 32 -19.16 -5.76 -3.99
C PHE A 32 -19.61 -7.03 -4.70
N ASP A 33 -19.58 -7.04 -6.03
CA ASP A 33 -19.94 -8.22 -6.82
C ASP A 33 -18.92 -9.35 -6.65
N GLN A 34 -17.62 -9.01 -6.60
CA GLN A 34 -16.54 -9.98 -6.44
C GLN A 34 -16.40 -10.49 -5.00
N PHE A 35 -16.72 -9.66 -4.02
CA PHE A 35 -16.52 -9.97 -2.61
C PHE A 35 -17.83 -9.80 -1.84
N PRO A 36 -18.72 -10.82 -1.87
CA PRO A 36 -20.06 -10.70 -1.27
C PRO A 36 -20.06 -10.41 0.24
N ASN A 37 -18.99 -10.79 0.94
CA ASN A 37 -18.86 -10.54 2.38
C ASN A 37 -18.41 -9.11 2.70
N LEU A 38 -18.06 -8.33 1.69
CA LEU A 38 -17.58 -6.96 1.87
C LEU A 38 -18.78 -6.06 2.23
N THR A 39 -18.72 -5.44 3.40
CA THR A 39 -19.73 -4.47 3.83
C THR A 39 -19.37 -3.07 3.34
N GLU A 40 -20.35 -2.18 3.29
CA GLU A 40 -20.11 -0.80 2.90
C GLU A 40 -19.17 -0.09 3.87
N THR A 41 -19.31 -0.31 5.17
CA THR A 41 -18.40 0.25 6.17
C THR A 41 -16.98 -0.25 5.97
N ALA A 42 -16.80 -1.56 5.77
CA ALA A 42 -15.48 -2.14 5.51
C ALA A 42 -14.87 -1.59 4.22
N PHE A 43 -15.65 -1.45 3.16
CA PHE A 43 -15.19 -0.88 1.90
C PHE A 43 -14.73 0.57 2.09
N ASN A 44 -15.46 1.37 2.84
CA ASN A 44 -15.10 2.75 3.12
C ASN A 44 -13.79 2.85 3.89
N ILE A 45 -13.56 1.94 4.84
CA ILE A 45 -12.28 1.85 5.55
C ILE A 45 -11.17 1.43 4.59
N PHE A 46 -11.43 0.41 3.77
CA PHE A 46 -10.45 -0.16 2.85
C PHE A 46 -9.95 0.87 1.83
N ARG A 47 -10.83 1.71 1.31
CA ARG A 47 -10.41 2.71 0.32
C ARG A 47 -9.66 3.90 0.92
N LEU A 48 -9.63 4.03 2.26
CA LEU A 48 -8.75 5.00 2.91
C LEU A 48 -7.29 4.52 2.93
N LEU A 49 -7.05 3.20 2.85
CA LEU A 49 -5.71 2.64 2.92
C LEU A 49 -4.79 3.11 1.79
N PRO A 50 -5.22 3.20 0.52
CA PRO A 50 -4.37 3.76 -0.53
C PRO A 50 -3.97 5.21 -0.26
N ILE A 51 -4.85 6.00 0.34
CA ILE A 51 -4.54 7.41 0.70
C ILE A 51 -3.42 7.43 1.74
N ILE A 52 -3.54 6.61 2.79
CA ILE A 52 -2.54 6.52 3.84
C ILE A 52 -1.21 6.01 3.26
N ASN A 53 -1.27 5.02 2.38
CA ASN A 53 -0.08 4.51 1.69
C ASN A 53 0.61 5.58 0.85
N ILE A 54 -0.15 6.40 0.14
CA ILE A 54 0.41 7.49 -0.68
C ILE A 54 1.16 8.49 0.22
N ILE A 55 0.58 8.86 1.35
CA ILE A 55 1.21 9.76 2.32
C ILE A 55 2.51 9.14 2.85
N ALA A 56 2.47 7.87 3.23
CA ALA A 56 3.63 7.16 3.73
C ALA A 56 4.74 7.04 2.67
N LEU A 57 4.36 6.71 1.43
CA LEU A 57 5.33 6.60 0.33
C LEU A 57 5.98 7.94 0.00
N ALA A 58 5.22 9.03 0.05
CA ALA A 58 5.78 10.37 -0.10
C ALA A 58 6.81 10.66 0.99
N GLY A 59 6.51 10.30 2.24
CA GLY A 59 7.46 10.42 3.34
C GLY A 59 8.69 9.56 3.15
N MET A 60 8.54 8.37 2.56
CA MET A 60 9.66 7.49 2.24
C MET A 60 10.57 8.08 1.16
N LEU A 61 10.01 8.78 0.17
CA LEU A 61 10.81 9.51 -0.81
C LEU A 61 11.68 10.58 -0.14
N LEU A 62 11.18 11.18 0.93
CA LEU A 62 11.88 12.17 1.72
C LEU A 62 12.77 11.55 2.81
N MET A 63 12.85 10.22 2.87
CA MET A 63 13.65 9.46 3.82
C MET A 63 13.29 9.80 5.28
N LYS A 64 11.99 9.93 5.58
CA LYS A 64 11.50 10.25 6.92
C LYS A 64 11.20 8.99 7.73
N PRO A 65 11.69 8.87 8.98
CA PRO A 65 11.46 7.66 9.78
C PRO A 65 9.98 7.43 10.11
N TRP A 66 9.17 8.47 10.30
CA TRP A 66 7.74 8.30 10.56
C TRP A 66 7.04 7.56 9.43
N ALA A 67 7.51 7.76 8.19
CA ALA A 67 6.93 7.11 7.02
C ALA A 67 7.15 5.60 7.05
N VAL A 68 8.28 5.14 7.58
CA VAL A 68 8.59 3.71 7.73
C VAL A 68 7.55 3.04 8.64
N TYR A 69 7.28 3.64 9.80
CA TYR A 69 6.30 3.09 10.73
C TYR A 69 4.90 3.10 10.13
N LEU A 70 4.54 4.18 9.44
CA LEU A 70 3.22 4.32 8.83
C LEU A 70 3.02 3.29 7.71
N ILE A 71 4.02 3.08 6.85
CA ILE A 71 3.90 2.14 5.74
C ILE A 71 3.82 0.70 6.23
N ILE A 72 4.56 0.35 7.29
CA ILE A 72 4.50 -0.97 7.90
C ILE A 72 3.11 -1.22 8.50
N ALA A 73 2.60 -0.26 9.27
CA ALA A 73 1.27 -0.37 9.88
C ALA A 73 0.18 -0.52 8.80
N CYS A 74 0.26 0.29 7.75
CA CYS A 74 -0.68 0.22 6.64
C CYS A 74 -0.58 -1.10 5.87
N GLY A 75 0.63 -1.59 5.66
CA GLY A 75 0.86 -2.89 5.00
C GLY A 75 0.25 -4.04 5.77
N ILE A 76 0.41 -4.05 7.10
CA ILE A 76 -0.20 -5.06 7.95
C ILE A 76 -1.73 -4.98 7.83
N ALA A 77 -2.30 -3.78 7.89
CA ALA A 77 -3.74 -3.58 7.76
C ALA A 77 -4.27 -4.08 6.41
N VAL A 78 -3.58 -3.76 5.31
CA VAL A 78 -3.97 -4.18 3.97
C VAL A 78 -3.95 -5.71 3.85
N ILE A 79 -2.88 -6.36 4.31
CA ILE A 79 -2.74 -7.81 4.22
C ILE A 79 -3.81 -8.49 5.09
N ALA A 80 -4.04 -8.01 6.30
CA ALA A 80 -5.07 -8.55 7.18
C ALA A 80 -6.46 -8.42 6.55
N PHE A 81 -6.75 -7.28 5.93
CA PHE A 81 -8.01 -7.03 5.25
C PHE A 81 -8.18 -7.97 4.05
N ASP A 82 -7.14 -8.14 3.25
CA ASP A 82 -7.16 -9.03 2.08
C ASP A 82 -7.42 -10.48 2.50
N ILE A 83 -6.80 -10.95 3.58
CA ILE A 83 -7.00 -12.31 4.09
C ILE A 83 -8.44 -12.46 4.59
N TYR A 84 -8.94 -11.49 5.35
CA TYR A 84 -10.28 -11.56 5.94
C TYR A 84 -11.37 -11.62 4.88
N PHE A 85 -11.26 -10.81 3.83
CA PHE A 85 -12.27 -10.77 2.76
C PHE A 85 -11.93 -11.65 1.56
N GLY A 86 -10.80 -12.38 1.59
CA GLY A 86 -10.44 -13.31 0.53
C GLY A 86 -10.00 -12.66 -0.77
N ILE A 87 -9.40 -11.47 -0.70
CA ILE A 87 -8.92 -10.73 -1.89
C ILE A 87 -7.55 -11.29 -2.30
N GLY A 88 -7.56 -12.55 -2.79
CA GLY A 88 -6.33 -13.29 -3.04
C GLY A 88 -5.44 -12.69 -4.12
N TYR A 89 -6.04 -12.13 -5.19
CA TYR A 89 -5.25 -11.56 -6.29
C TYR A 89 -4.41 -10.38 -5.80
N HIS A 90 -4.91 -9.61 -4.84
CA HIS A 90 -4.17 -8.48 -4.28
C HIS A 90 -2.98 -8.96 -3.43
N LEU A 91 -3.11 -10.09 -2.75
CA LEU A 91 -2.03 -10.67 -1.95
C LEU A 91 -0.82 -11.04 -2.82
N TYR A 92 -1.04 -11.48 -4.06
CA TYR A 92 0.06 -11.82 -4.97
C TYR A 92 0.92 -10.60 -5.31
N VAL A 93 0.38 -9.39 -5.18
CA VAL A 93 1.12 -8.14 -5.37
C VAL A 93 1.61 -7.59 -4.03
N ALA A 94 0.76 -7.62 -3.00
CA ALA A 94 1.04 -7.00 -1.72
C ALA A 94 2.21 -7.68 -0.98
N ILE A 95 2.27 -9.01 -0.98
CA ILE A 95 3.31 -9.74 -0.26
C ILE A 95 4.69 -9.49 -0.88
N PRO A 96 4.92 -9.71 -2.21
CA PRO A 96 6.22 -9.41 -2.81
C PRO A 96 6.61 -7.95 -2.68
N SER A 97 5.68 -7.01 -2.87
CA SER A 97 5.95 -5.58 -2.74
C SER A 97 6.40 -5.23 -1.33
N THR A 98 5.75 -5.80 -0.32
CA THR A 98 6.11 -5.58 1.09
C THR A 98 7.49 -6.12 1.39
N LEU A 99 7.84 -7.31 0.88
CA LEU A 99 9.16 -7.89 1.09
C LEU A 99 10.26 -7.04 0.45
N ILE A 100 10.05 -6.55 -0.76
CA ILE A 100 11.00 -5.65 -1.44
C ILE A 100 11.13 -4.35 -0.64
N LEU A 101 10.03 -3.81 -0.17
CA LEU A 101 10.01 -2.58 0.62
C LEU A 101 10.81 -2.76 1.92
N LEU A 102 10.62 -3.87 2.62
CA LEU A 102 11.36 -4.18 3.84
C LEU A 102 12.87 -4.31 3.55
N PHE A 103 13.23 -4.91 2.42
CA PHE A 103 14.63 -4.98 1.99
C PHE A 103 15.24 -3.58 1.89
N PHE A 104 14.55 -2.65 1.24
CA PHE A 104 15.03 -1.28 1.10
C PHE A 104 15.09 -0.54 2.44
N ILE A 105 14.10 -0.76 3.30
CA ILE A 105 14.09 -0.15 4.64
C ILE A 105 15.30 -0.59 5.44
N ILE A 106 15.60 -1.88 5.44
CA ILE A 106 16.76 -2.42 6.17
C ILE A 106 18.05 -1.89 5.56
N LYS A 107 18.16 -1.91 4.23
CA LYS A 107 19.36 -1.47 3.53
C LYS A 107 19.69 0.00 3.78
N TYR A 108 18.65 0.85 3.79
CA TYR A 108 18.84 2.31 3.91
C TYR A 108 18.39 2.86 5.26
N TRP A 109 18.31 2.00 6.29
CA TRP A 109 17.78 2.41 7.59
C TRP A 109 18.47 3.65 8.16
N ASN A 110 19.81 3.73 8.02
CA ASN A 110 20.58 4.85 8.53
C ASN A 110 20.34 6.16 7.78
N GLU A 111 19.70 6.09 6.63
CA GLU A 111 19.38 7.28 5.81
C GLU A 111 18.03 7.89 6.18
N PHE A 112 17.20 7.18 6.94
CA PHE A 112 15.92 7.69 7.42
C PHE A 112 16.14 8.54 8.65
N LYS A 113 15.99 9.86 8.48
CA LYS A 113 16.26 10.83 9.56
C LYS A 113 15.19 11.90 9.63
#